data_dcc166b60e60db36167d8224ff927a70
#
_entry.id   dcc166b60e60db36167d8224ff927a70
#
_cell.length_a   1.000
_cell.length_b   1.000
_cell.length_c   1.000
_cell.angle_alpha   90.00
_cell.angle_beta   90.00
_cell.angle_gamma   90.00
#
_symmetry.space_group_name_H-M   'P 1'
#
loop_
_entity.id
_entity.type
_entity.pdbx_description
1 polymer ?
#
loop_
_entity_poly.entity_id
_entity_poly.type
_entity_poly.pdbx_seq_one_letter_code
_entity_poly.pdbx_strand_id
1 'polypeptide(L)'
;MKIAIIGAGNIGGTLGRKWALAGHEVRFGVRNPVDSKFDSLRAVGNVAPVVEALDGTDVVLLSMPGGVVADFAEQHGASLAGKIVIDSTNSVRNTYMNSLTVLKEKAPE
;
A
#
# COMPACT_ATOMS: atom_id res chain seq x y z
N MET A 1 -12.37 0.20 -9.36
CA MET A 1 -11.79 1.07 -8.31
C MET A 1 -10.31 1.26 -8.58
N LYS A 2 -9.78 2.34 -8.09
CA LYS A 2 -8.33 2.59 -8.17
C LYS A 2 -7.71 2.21 -6.83
N ILE A 3 -6.81 1.25 -6.85
CA ILE A 3 -6.25 0.65 -5.64
C ILE A 3 -4.74 0.84 -5.65
N ALA A 4 -4.21 1.42 -4.56
CA ALA A 4 -2.78 1.49 -4.34
C ALA A 4 -2.37 0.37 -3.39
N ILE A 5 -1.31 -0.34 -3.75
CA ILE A 5 -0.70 -1.35 -2.88
C ILE A 5 0.67 -0.82 -2.50
N ILE A 6 0.86 -0.52 -1.23
CA ILE A 6 2.12 0.03 -0.75
C ILE A 6 3.00 -1.11 -0.26
N GLY A 7 4.11 -1.29 -0.93
CA GLY A 7 4.95 -2.46 -0.77
C GLY A 7 4.60 -3.51 -1.83
N ALA A 8 5.47 -4.49 -1.98
CA ALA A 8 5.31 -5.52 -3.00
C ALA A 8 5.63 -6.89 -2.41
N GLY A 9 5.18 -7.13 -1.19
CA GLY A 9 5.34 -8.42 -0.54
C GLY A 9 4.40 -9.47 -1.14
N ASN A 10 4.49 -10.70 -0.61
CA ASN A 10 3.70 -11.80 -1.15
C ASN A 10 2.20 -11.54 -1.12
N ILE A 11 1.70 -10.98 -0.04
CA ILE A 11 0.27 -10.69 0.09
C ILE A 11 -0.15 -9.62 -0.90
N GLY A 12 0.62 -8.52 -0.96
CA GLY A 12 0.30 -7.42 -1.87
C GLY A 12 0.36 -7.83 -3.33
N GLY A 13 1.37 -8.61 -3.71
CA GLY A 13 1.48 -9.12 -5.07
C GLY A 13 0.32 -10.04 -5.44
N THR A 14 -0.06 -10.93 -4.54
CA THR A 14 -1.16 -11.86 -4.79
C THR A 14 -2.50 -11.15 -4.93
N LEU A 15 -2.81 -10.27 -3.99
CA LEU A 15 -4.06 -9.52 -4.03
C LEU A 15 -4.09 -8.56 -5.21
N GLY A 16 -2.98 -7.92 -5.52
CA GLY A 16 -2.90 -7.01 -6.65
C GLY A 16 -3.21 -7.70 -7.96
N ARG A 17 -2.68 -8.90 -8.18
CA ARG A 17 -2.99 -9.68 -9.37
C ARG A 17 -4.47 -10.04 -9.45
N LYS A 18 -5.04 -10.48 -8.33
CA LYS A 18 -6.46 -10.83 -8.30
C LYS A 18 -7.35 -9.63 -8.58
N TRP A 19 -7.04 -8.49 -8.00
CA TRP A 19 -7.83 -7.29 -8.20
C TRP A 19 -7.69 -6.77 -9.64
N ALA A 20 -6.50 -6.83 -10.21
CA ALA A 20 -6.29 -6.45 -11.60
C ALA A 20 -7.09 -7.34 -12.54
N LEU A 21 -7.10 -8.65 -12.29
CA LEU A 21 -7.90 -9.58 -13.07
C LEU A 21 -9.39 -9.32 -12.94
N ALA A 22 -9.81 -8.79 -11.80
CA ALA A 22 -11.22 -8.44 -11.58
C ALA A 22 -11.60 -7.08 -12.22
N GLY A 23 -10.67 -6.41 -12.87
CA GLY A 23 -10.97 -5.18 -13.59
C GLY A 23 -10.63 -3.89 -12.84
N HIS A 24 -9.99 -3.97 -11.68
CA HIS A 24 -9.58 -2.79 -10.94
C HIS A 24 -8.25 -2.25 -11.45
N GLU A 25 -8.07 -0.95 -11.35
CA GLU A 25 -6.79 -0.33 -11.63
C GLU A 25 -5.90 -0.48 -10.40
N VAL A 26 -4.77 -1.18 -10.55
CA VAL A 26 -3.87 -1.46 -9.43
C VAL A 26 -2.55 -0.74 -9.66
N ARG A 27 -2.07 -0.05 -8.62
CA ARG A 27 -0.78 0.62 -8.62
C ARG A 27 0.02 0.12 -7.43
N PHE A 28 1.27 -0.31 -7.70
CA PHE A 28 2.18 -0.75 -6.66
C PHE A 28 3.12 0.40 -6.31
N GLY A 29 3.05 0.88 -5.11
CA GLY A 29 3.94 1.95 -4.62
C GLY A 29 5.15 1.35 -3.94
N VAL A 30 6.35 1.62 -4.45
CA VAL A 30 7.59 1.05 -3.94
C VAL A 30 8.68 2.11 -3.92
N ARG A 31 9.75 1.87 -3.15
CA ARG A 31 10.84 2.83 -3.03
C ARG A 31 11.66 2.93 -4.31
N ASN A 32 11.87 1.80 -4.99
CA ASN A 32 12.69 1.76 -6.19
C ASN A 32 11.90 1.12 -7.33
N PRO A 33 11.01 1.89 -7.98
CA PRO A 33 10.10 1.31 -8.97
C PRO A 33 10.78 0.81 -10.23
N VAL A 34 12.04 1.16 -10.47
CA VAL A 34 12.76 0.67 -11.66
C VAL A 34 13.48 -0.65 -11.43
N ASP A 35 13.45 -1.18 -10.20
CA ASP A 35 14.09 -2.45 -9.89
C ASP A 35 13.43 -3.58 -10.68
N SER A 36 14.25 -4.45 -11.29
CA SER A 36 13.76 -5.53 -12.13
C SER A 36 12.97 -6.58 -11.33
N LYS A 37 13.13 -6.64 -10.01
CA LYS A 37 12.35 -7.58 -9.19
C LYS A 37 10.85 -7.31 -9.26
N PHE A 38 10.44 -6.13 -9.74
CA PHE A 38 9.04 -5.77 -9.88
C PHE A 38 8.49 -6.02 -11.29
N ASP A 39 9.26 -6.61 -12.18
CA ASP A 39 8.83 -6.81 -13.57
C ASP A 39 7.54 -7.62 -13.67
N SER A 40 7.38 -8.65 -12.83
CA SER A 40 6.16 -9.44 -12.85
C SER A 40 4.92 -8.64 -12.41
N LEU A 41 5.11 -7.63 -11.60
CA LEU A 41 4.02 -6.74 -11.16
C LEU A 41 3.64 -5.75 -12.26
N ARG A 42 4.63 -5.30 -13.04
CA ARG A 42 4.36 -4.40 -14.16
C ARG A 42 3.45 -5.03 -15.21
N ALA A 43 3.45 -6.35 -15.28
CA ALA A 43 2.60 -7.06 -16.22
C ALA A 43 1.11 -6.98 -15.85
N VAL A 44 0.79 -6.71 -14.58
CA VAL A 44 -0.60 -6.70 -14.12
C VAL A 44 -1.05 -5.32 -13.63
N GLY A 45 -0.11 -4.42 -13.34
CA GLY A 45 -0.46 -3.10 -12.85
C GLY A 45 0.67 -2.12 -13.04
N ASN A 46 0.51 -0.94 -12.49
CA ASN A 46 1.52 0.10 -12.59
C ASN A 46 2.43 0.03 -11.36
N VAL A 47 3.74 0.16 -11.57
CA VAL A 47 4.73 0.23 -10.48
C VAL A 47 5.29 1.63 -10.47
N ALA A 48 5.15 2.32 -9.34
CA ALA A 48 5.47 3.73 -9.26
C ALA A 48 6.01 4.08 -7.87
N PRO A 49 6.61 5.27 -7.71
CA PRO A 49 6.92 5.76 -6.37
C PRO A 49 5.65 5.89 -5.53
N VAL A 50 5.80 5.80 -4.22
CA VAL A 50 4.66 5.77 -3.30
C VAL A 50 3.72 6.95 -3.51
N VAL A 51 4.25 8.16 -3.64
CA VAL A 51 3.42 9.36 -3.81
C VAL A 51 2.54 9.26 -5.06
N GLU A 52 3.12 8.81 -6.16
CA GLU A 52 2.36 8.67 -7.41
C GLU A 52 1.32 7.55 -7.31
N ALA A 53 1.68 6.44 -6.64
CA ALA A 53 0.75 5.33 -6.49
C ALA A 53 -0.48 5.74 -5.68
N LEU A 54 -0.31 6.59 -4.69
CA LEU A 54 -1.42 7.04 -3.83
C LEU A 54 -2.35 8.04 -4.53
N ASP A 55 -1.86 8.75 -5.51
CA ASP A 55 -2.61 9.85 -6.11
C ASP A 55 -3.88 9.37 -6.80
N GLY A 56 -5.01 9.92 -6.38
CA GLY A 56 -6.30 9.62 -7.01
C GLY A 56 -6.84 8.23 -6.73
N THR A 57 -6.30 7.50 -5.77
CA THR A 57 -6.79 6.16 -5.45
C THR A 57 -7.91 6.20 -4.42
N ASP A 58 -8.76 5.16 -4.43
CA ASP A 58 -9.88 5.01 -3.53
C ASP A 58 -9.54 4.14 -2.33
N VAL A 59 -8.70 3.12 -2.55
CA VAL A 59 -8.34 2.11 -1.56
C VAL A 59 -6.83 2.00 -1.51
N VAL A 60 -6.28 1.88 -0.31
CA VAL A 60 -4.85 1.69 -0.09
C VAL A 60 -4.65 0.42 0.72
N LEU A 61 -3.91 -0.52 0.18
CA LEU A 61 -3.51 -1.73 0.90
C LEU A 61 -2.08 -1.56 1.37
N LEU A 62 -1.86 -1.69 2.67
CA LEU A 62 -0.52 -1.65 3.24
C LEU A 62 0.05 -3.06 3.28
N SER A 63 1.06 -3.32 2.47
CA SER A 63 1.71 -4.63 2.36
C SER A 63 3.20 -4.47 2.63
N MET A 64 3.52 -4.06 3.83
CA MET A 64 4.89 -3.80 4.27
C MET A 64 5.08 -4.39 5.66
N PRO A 65 6.34 -4.57 6.13
CA PRO A 65 6.57 -5.00 7.50
C PRO A 65 5.93 -4.03 8.48
N GLY A 66 5.35 -4.55 9.56
CA GLY A 66 4.65 -3.74 10.55
C GLY A 66 5.50 -2.61 11.12
N GLY A 67 6.81 -2.84 11.26
CA GLY A 67 7.71 -1.84 11.82
C GLY A 67 7.92 -0.60 10.96
N VAL A 68 7.55 -0.62 9.68
CA VAL A 68 7.70 0.56 8.82
C VAL A 68 6.39 1.33 8.64
N VAL A 69 5.28 0.83 9.19
CA VAL A 69 3.99 1.51 9.03
C VAL A 69 3.98 2.88 9.69
N ALA A 70 4.65 3.01 10.84
CA ALA A 70 4.72 4.29 11.53
C ALA A 70 5.41 5.35 10.67
N ASP A 71 6.53 5.00 10.06
CA ASP A 71 7.25 5.93 9.17
C ASP A 71 6.40 6.28 7.95
N PHE A 72 5.74 5.28 7.39
CA PHE A 72 4.86 5.51 6.26
C PHE A 72 3.74 6.48 6.62
N ALA A 73 3.08 6.27 7.76
CA ALA A 73 1.99 7.13 8.20
C ALA A 73 2.47 8.56 8.45
N GLU A 74 3.67 8.72 8.97
CA GLU A 74 4.23 10.04 9.21
C GLU A 74 4.51 10.79 7.90
N GLN A 75 5.02 10.10 6.91
CA GLN A 75 5.37 10.71 5.63
C GLN A 75 4.16 10.91 4.72
N HIS A 76 3.19 10.02 4.77
CA HIS A 76 2.11 9.96 3.78
C HIS A 76 0.71 10.00 4.39
N GLY A 77 0.58 10.20 5.70
CA GLY A 77 -0.72 10.15 6.37
C GLY A 77 -1.75 11.09 5.76
N ALA A 78 -1.33 12.30 5.39
CA ALA A 78 -2.24 13.26 4.79
C ALA A 78 -2.80 12.79 3.45
N SER A 79 -2.04 11.99 2.72
CA SER A 79 -2.47 11.44 1.44
C SER A 79 -3.49 10.32 1.59
N LEU A 80 -3.71 9.82 2.81
CA LEU A 80 -4.67 8.76 3.09
C LEU A 80 -6.06 9.29 3.46
N ALA A 81 -6.20 10.58 3.65
CA ALA A 81 -7.47 11.15 4.06
C ALA A 81 -8.55 10.86 3.02
N GLY A 82 -9.71 10.42 3.48
CA GLY A 82 -10.83 10.08 2.62
C GLY A 82 -10.71 8.76 1.88
N LYS A 83 -9.65 7.98 2.14
CA LYS A 83 -9.43 6.69 1.48
C LYS A 83 -9.74 5.54 2.43
N ILE A 84 -10.08 4.40 1.85
CA ILE A 84 -10.21 3.16 2.62
C ILE A 84 -8.81 2.56 2.74
N VAL A 85 -8.35 2.36 3.97
CA VAL A 85 -7.02 1.80 4.22
C VAL A 85 -7.17 0.40 4.79
N ILE A 86 -6.54 -0.57 4.12
CA ILE A 86 -6.53 -1.95 4.56
C ILE A 86 -5.11 -2.26 5.02
N ASP A 87 -4.95 -2.68 6.25
CA ASP A 87 -3.66 -3.02 6.82
C ASP A 87 -3.49 -4.53 6.81
N SER A 88 -2.65 -5.02 5.91
CA SER A 88 -2.31 -6.43 5.81
C SER A 88 -0.91 -6.72 6.34
N THR A 89 -0.35 -5.82 7.15
CA THR A 89 0.99 -6.03 7.68
C THR A 89 1.00 -7.26 8.56
N ASN A 90 1.97 -8.14 8.30
CA ASN A 90 2.11 -9.38 9.06
C ASN A 90 3.05 -9.17 10.22
N SER A 91 2.54 -8.60 11.31
CA SER A 91 3.33 -8.28 12.47
C SER A 91 2.76 -8.97 13.70
N VAL A 92 3.55 -9.00 14.78
CA VAL A 92 3.03 -9.48 16.04
C VAL A 92 1.91 -8.56 16.51
N ARG A 93 1.03 -9.09 17.35
CA ARG A 93 -0.20 -8.40 17.74
C ARG A 93 0.02 -6.97 18.24
N ASN A 94 1.00 -6.77 19.11
CA ASN A 94 1.26 -5.44 19.66
C ASN A 94 1.69 -4.46 18.59
N THR A 95 2.53 -4.92 17.66
CA THR A 95 2.97 -4.08 16.55
C THR A 95 1.79 -3.70 15.66
N TYR A 96 0.90 -4.65 15.40
CA TYR A 96 -0.29 -4.39 14.61
C TYR A 96 -1.17 -3.32 15.26
N MET A 97 -1.43 -3.43 16.56
CA MET A 97 -2.24 -2.44 17.27
C MET A 97 -1.59 -1.06 17.24
N ASN A 98 -0.27 -1.00 17.42
CA ASN A 98 0.45 0.27 17.33
C ASN A 98 0.36 0.88 15.94
N SER A 99 0.44 0.05 14.91
CA SER A 99 0.31 0.52 13.54
C SER A 99 -1.05 1.14 13.28
N LEU A 100 -2.11 0.50 13.75
CA LEU A 100 -3.46 1.03 13.63
C LEU A 100 -3.60 2.37 14.36
N THR A 101 -3.03 2.48 15.55
CA THR A 101 -3.06 3.72 16.32
C THR A 101 -2.37 4.85 15.56
N VAL A 102 -1.17 4.57 15.02
CA VAL A 102 -0.42 5.56 14.25
C VAL A 102 -1.21 6.01 13.02
N LEU A 103 -1.83 5.08 12.31
CA LEU A 103 -2.61 5.43 11.13
C LEU A 103 -3.80 6.32 11.49
N LYS A 104 -4.48 6.04 12.59
CA LYS A 104 -5.59 6.86 13.04
C LYS A 104 -5.16 8.27 13.40
N GLU A 105 -3.96 8.44 13.96
CA GLU A 105 -3.43 9.75 14.33
C GLU A 105 -2.92 10.54 13.13
N LYS A 106 -2.27 9.87 12.18
CA LYS A 106 -1.58 10.52 11.08
C LYS A 106 -2.46 10.67 9.82
N ALA A 107 -3.56 9.95 9.75
CA ALA A 107 -4.48 9.99 8.62
C ALA A 107 -5.88 10.31 9.10
N PRO A 108 -6.12 11.55 9.52
CA PRO A 108 -7.45 11.93 9.99
C PRO A 108 -8.42 11.83 8.83
N GLU A 109 -9.61 11.29 9.13
CA GLU A 109 -10.51 11.05 8.10
C GLU A 109 -11.32 12.18 7.67
#